data_9bfc7e8a456bd0e952e0c7f0bfcb2450
#
_entry.id   9bfc7e8a456bd0e952e0c7f0bfcb2450
#
_cell.length_a   1.000
_cell.length_b   1.000
_cell.length_c   1.000
_cell.angle_alpha   90.00
_cell.angle_beta   90.00
_cell.angle_gamma   90.00
#
_symmetry.space_group_name_H-M   'P 1'
#
loop_
_entity.id
_entity.type
_entity.pdbx_description
1 polymer ?
#
loop_
_entity_poly.entity_id
_entity_poly.type
_entity_poly.pdbx_seq_one_letter_code
_entity_poly.pdbx_strand_id
1 'polypeptide(L)'
;MLTIENLEYSYGKIKALNGIRATVNTGEIVSIVGANGAGKSTILKTVTRQLAELGGTIFLEGTAMSRMREEEVARTLAMVMTERLHPEFMTCREVVATGRYPYTGRLGILSAEDWKLVDDAMQLVHAWELRDRDFSAISDEQRQRILLARAICQEPEVIVLDEPTSFLDIRHKLELLAILKQMVHEKHVAVLMSLHELDLAQKISD
;
A
#
# COMPACT_ATOMS: atom_id res chain seq x y z
N MET A 1 -8.76 10.92 1.31
CA MET A 1 -9.67 10.57 0.19
C MET A 1 -8.90 10.44 -1.12
N LEU A 2 -9.16 9.39 -1.90
CA LEU A 2 -8.59 9.17 -3.24
C LEU A 2 -9.71 9.20 -4.27
N THR A 3 -9.58 10.01 -5.34
CA THR A 3 -10.55 10.06 -6.43
C THR A 3 -9.85 9.84 -7.77
N ILE A 4 -10.43 8.99 -8.60
CA ILE A 4 -9.95 8.65 -9.93
C ILE A 4 -11.01 9.10 -10.94
N GLU A 5 -10.64 9.95 -11.89
CA GLU A 5 -11.54 10.47 -12.92
C GLU A 5 -11.03 10.18 -14.31
N ASN A 6 -11.82 9.41 -15.07
CA ASN A 6 -11.57 9.07 -16.47
C ASN A 6 -10.16 8.52 -16.76
N LEU A 7 -9.61 7.70 -15.83
CA LEU A 7 -8.26 7.18 -15.95
C LEU A 7 -8.10 6.29 -17.18
N GLU A 8 -7.10 6.58 -17.99
CA GLU A 8 -6.75 5.83 -19.20
C GLU A 8 -5.28 5.42 -19.18
N TYR A 9 -5.03 4.17 -19.58
CA TYR A 9 -3.67 3.65 -19.75
C TYR A 9 -3.62 2.60 -20.88
N SER A 10 -2.49 2.56 -21.61
CA SER A 10 -2.28 1.59 -22.69
C SER A 10 -0.84 1.06 -22.67
N TYR A 11 -0.69 -0.24 -22.86
CA TYR A 11 0.58 -0.88 -23.17
C TYR A 11 0.75 -0.94 -24.69
N GLY A 12 1.44 0.03 -25.27
CA GLY A 12 1.55 0.19 -26.70
C GLY A 12 0.16 0.37 -27.36
N LYS A 13 -0.27 -0.61 -28.16
CA LYS A 13 -1.59 -0.59 -28.84
C LYS A 13 -2.73 -1.19 -28.01
N ILE A 14 -2.44 -1.80 -26.86
CA ILE A 14 -3.43 -2.49 -26.02
C ILE A 14 -3.93 -1.51 -24.97
N LYS A 15 -5.19 -1.09 -25.06
CA LYS A 15 -5.84 -0.24 -24.05
C LYS A 15 -6.15 -1.09 -22.82
N ALA A 16 -5.41 -0.86 -21.73
CA ALA A 16 -5.56 -1.59 -20.46
C ALA A 16 -6.58 -0.92 -19.54
N LEU A 17 -6.64 0.41 -19.50
CA LEU A 17 -7.63 1.19 -18.76
C LEU A 17 -8.36 2.14 -19.71
N ASN A 18 -9.69 2.22 -19.59
CA ASN A 18 -10.54 3.00 -20.46
C ASN A 18 -11.61 3.76 -19.68
N GLY A 19 -11.29 4.99 -19.27
CA GLY A 19 -12.25 5.88 -18.62
C GLY A 19 -12.65 5.41 -17.21
N ILE A 20 -11.73 4.82 -16.45
CA ILE A 20 -12.00 4.32 -15.09
C ILE A 20 -12.33 5.49 -14.16
N ARG A 21 -13.36 5.32 -13.35
CA ARG A 21 -13.80 6.23 -12.31
C ARG A 21 -13.99 5.47 -11.01
N ALA A 22 -13.41 5.97 -9.92
CA ALA A 22 -13.57 5.41 -8.59
C ALA A 22 -13.31 6.49 -7.54
N THR A 23 -13.91 6.32 -6.38
CA THR A 23 -13.62 7.12 -5.19
C THR A 23 -13.43 6.19 -4.01
N VAL A 24 -12.42 6.47 -3.20
CA VAL A 24 -12.17 5.81 -1.91
C VAL A 24 -12.20 6.90 -0.86
N ASN A 25 -13.23 6.89 -0.04
CA ASN A 25 -13.38 7.88 1.01
C ASN A 25 -12.47 7.59 2.20
N THR A 26 -12.20 8.61 3.00
CA THR A 26 -11.52 8.46 4.27
C THR A 26 -12.31 7.50 5.17
N GLY A 27 -11.65 6.52 5.74
CA GLY A 27 -12.30 5.50 6.57
C GLY A 27 -13.07 4.44 5.77
N GLU A 28 -12.74 4.23 4.50
CA GLU A 28 -13.39 3.26 3.60
C GLU A 28 -12.37 2.24 3.05
N ILE A 29 -12.83 1.01 2.85
CA ILE A 29 -12.08 -0.04 2.15
C ILE A 29 -12.76 -0.34 0.81
N VAL A 30 -12.07 -0.08 -0.28
CA VAL A 30 -12.52 -0.40 -1.63
C VAL A 30 -11.67 -1.51 -2.22
N SER A 31 -12.30 -2.59 -2.67
CA SER A 31 -11.64 -3.71 -3.32
C SER A 31 -11.90 -3.75 -4.82
N ILE A 32 -10.84 -3.84 -5.61
CA ILE A 32 -10.90 -4.09 -7.05
C ILE A 32 -10.87 -5.59 -7.26
N VAL A 33 -11.94 -6.15 -7.84
CA VAL A 33 -12.06 -7.58 -8.10
C VAL A 33 -12.19 -7.82 -9.59
N GLY A 34 -11.63 -8.93 -10.09
CA GLY A 34 -11.71 -9.29 -11.50
C GLY A 34 -10.70 -10.37 -11.89
N ALA A 35 -10.84 -10.93 -13.08
CA ALA A 35 -9.94 -11.94 -13.62
C ALA A 35 -8.49 -11.43 -13.76
N ASN A 36 -7.54 -12.37 -13.90
CA ASN A 36 -6.16 -12.03 -14.23
C ASN A 36 -6.12 -11.30 -15.59
N GLY A 37 -5.31 -10.24 -15.68
CA GLY A 37 -5.23 -9.41 -16.87
C GLY A 37 -6.35 -8.37 -17.03
N ALA A 38 -7.31 -8.25 -16.09
CA ALA A 38 -8.40 -7.27 -16.17
C ALA A 38 -7.94 -5.82 -15.90
N GLY A 39 -6.66 -5.57 -15.64
CA GLY A 39 -6.13 -4.24 -15.41
C GLY A 39 -6.06 -3.80 -13.93
N LYS A 40 -6.34 -4.70 -12.96
CA LYS A 40 -6.30 -4.37 -11.51
C LYS A 40 -4.98 -3.75 -11.09
N SER A 41 -3.87 -4.47 -11.29
CA SER A 41 -2.53 -3.96 -10.95
C SER A 41 -2.15 -2.73 -11.78
N THR A 42 -2.68 -2.58 -13.00
CA THR A 42 -2.46 -1.38 -13.82
C THR A 42 -3.09 -0.15 -13.16
N ILE A 43 -4.34 -0.26 -12.65
CA ILE A 43 -4.98 0.82 -11.88
C ILE A 43 -4.10 1.19 -10.68
N LEU A 44 -3.72 0.20 -9.87
CA LEU A 44 -2.92 0.45 -8.66
C LEU A 44 -1.55 1.07 -8.98
N LYS A 45 -0.85 0.57 -10.01
CA LYS A 45 0.44 1.12 -10.47
C LYS A 45 0.30 2.55 -11.00
N THR A 46 -0.81 2.89 -11.64
CA THR A 46 -1.06 4.27 -12.10
C THR A 46 -1.36 5.18 -10.90
N VAL A 47 -2.19 4.72 -9.96
CA VAL A 47 -2.49 5.46 -8.72
C VAL A 47 -1.22 5.71 -7.89
N THR A 48 -0.26 4.79 -7.89
CA THR A 48 1.01 4.92 -7.17
C THR A 48 2.14 5.59 -7.99
N ARG A 49 1.82 6.18 -9.14
CA ARG A 49 2.78 6.84 -10.06
C ARG A 49 3.89 5.92 -10.61
N GLN A 50 3.75 4.60 -10.52
CA GLN A 50 4.67 3.68 -11.18
C GLN A 50 4.44 3.63 -12.69
N LEU A 51 3.22 3.94 -13.12
CA LEU A 51 2.84 4.11 -14.52
C LEU A 51 2.26 5.53 -14.71
N ALA A 52 2.71 6.22 -15.74
CA ALA A 52 2.16 7.52 -16.07
C ALA A 52 0.81 7.36 -16.78
N GLU A 53 -0.22 8.07 -16.30
CA GLU A 53 -1.53 8.11 -16.95
C GLU A 53 -1.42 8.71 -18.37
N LEU A 54 -2.16 8.15 -19.32
CA LEU A 54 -2.32 8.68 -20.67
C LEU A 54 -3.50 9.66 -20.77
N GLY A 55 -4.44 9.56 -19.84
CA GLY A 55 -5.60 10.43 -19.73
C GLY A 55 -6.28 10.30 -18.36
N GLY A 56 -7.11 11.25 -18.04
CA GLY A 56 -7.78 11.35 -16.74
C GLY A 56 -6.99 12.11 -15.69
N THR A 57 -7.46 12.07 -14.47
CA THR A 57 -6.81 12.74 -13.32
C THR A 57 -7.03 11.93 -12.05
N ILE A 58 -5.99 11.84 -11.23
CA ILE A 58 -6.04 11.24 -9.90
C ILE A 58 -5.89 12.36 -8.88
N PHE A 59 -6.79 12.40 -7.91
CA PHE A 59 -6.77 13.37 -6.81
C PHE A 59 -6.48 12.65 -5.50
N LEU A 60 -5.55 13.22 -4.72
CA LEU A 60 -5.31 12.88 -3.31
C LEU A 60 -5.70 14.08 -2.47
N GLU A 61 -6.58 13.88 -1.48
CA GLU A 61 -7.10 14.94 -0.61
C GLU A 61 -7.59 16.17 -1.39
N GLY A 62 -8.28 15.93 -2.52
CA GLY A 62 -8.81 16.98 -3.39
C GLY A 62 -7.77 17.71 -4.26
N THR A 63 -6.50 17.35 -4.14
CA THR A 63 -5.42 17.93 -4.96
C THR A 63 -5.04 16.96 -6.08
N ALA A 64 -5.01 17.47 -7.33
CA ALA A 64 -4.56 16.64 -8.46
C ALA A 64 -3.12 16.18 -8.24
N MET A 65 -2.89 14.87 -8.27
CA MET A 65 -1.57 14.28 -8.01
C MET A 65 -0.49 14.87 -8.93
N SER A 66 -0.81 15.16 -10.19
CA SER A 66 0.13 15.77 -11.15
C SER A 66 0.70 17.12 -10.67
N ARG A 67 0.07 17.80 -9.72
CA ARG A 67 0.51 19.05 -9.11
C ARG A 67 1.25 18.88 -7.78
N MET A 68 1.23 17.68 -7.21
CA MET A 68 1.90 17.38 -5.95
C MET A 68 3.35 17.01 -6.18
N ARG A 69 4.24 17.43 -5.30
CA ARG A 69 5.63 16.96 -5.26
C ARG A 69 5.67 15.48 -4.84
N GLU A 70 6.71 14.77 -5.25
CA GLU A 70 6.88 13.35 -4.90
C GLU A 70 6.88 13.11 -3.39
N GLU A 71 7.50 14.01 -2.63
CA GLU A 71 7.53 13.96 -1.16
C GLU A 71 6.13 14.10 -0.53
N GLU A 72 5.28 14.96 -1.09
CA GLU A 72 3.89 15.14 -0.62
C GLU A 72 3.05 13.89 -0.90
N VAL A 73 3.19 13.31 -2.09
CA VAL A 73 2.54 12.03 -2.41
C VAL A 73 3.05 10.93 -1.51
N ALA A 74 4.37 10.85 -1.28
CA ALA A 74 4.98 9.83 -0.43
C ALA A 74 4.62 9.96 1.05
N ARG A 75 4.17 11.12 1.53
CA ARG A 75 3.63 11.28 2.89
C ARG A 75 2.16 10.91 2.99
N THR A 76 1.40 11.09 1.92
CA THR A 76 -0.05 10.88 1.90
C THR A 76 -0.43 9.45 1.52
N LEU A 77 0.34 8.81 0.62
CA LEU A 77 0.02 7.52 0.04
C LEU A 77 1.13 6.50 0.30
N ALA A 78 0.78 5.40 0.98
CA ALA A 78 1.64 4.24 1.12
C ALA A 78 1.20 3.11 0.17
N MET A 79 2.14 2.24 -0.21
CA MET A 79 1.85 1.10 -1.08
C MET A 79 2.50 -0.19 -0.61
N VAL A 80 1.77 -1.29 -0.79
CA VAL A 80 2.28 -2.66 -0.66
C VAL A 80 1.99 -3.37 -1.97
N MET A 81 3.05 -3.63 -2.74
CA MET A 81 2.96 -4.26 -4.06
C MET A 81 3.44 -5.71 -3.99
N THR A 82 2.93 -6.53 -4.90
CA THR A 82 3.32 -7.95 -5.03
C THR A 82 4.75 -8.14 -5.54
N GLU A 83 5.34 -7.10 -6.13
CA GLU A 83 6.72 -7.16 -6.61
C GLU A 83 7.69 -7.35 -5.44
N ARG A 84 8.56 -8.36 -5.58
CA ARG A 84 9.51 -8.71 -4.54
C ARG A 84 10.58 -7.62 -4.40
N LEU A 85 10.57 -6.92 -3.28
CA LEU A 85 11.72 -6.13 -2.86
C LEU A 85 12.83 -7.09 -2.43
N HIS A 86 14.03 -6.85 -2.92
CA HIS A 86 15.24 -7.59 -2.53
C HIS A 86 16.27 -6.61 -1.94
N PRO A 87 15.98 -5.98 -0.80
CA PRO A 87 16.98 -5.18 -0.13
C PRO A 87 18.09 -6.12 0.39
N GLU A 88 19.31 -5.94 -0.13
CA GLU A 88 20.47 -6.69 0.35
C GLU A 88 20.94 -6.12 1.69
N PHE A 89 21.30 -7.01 2.62
CA PHE A 89 21.91 -6.65 3.91
C PHE A 89 21.05 -5.77 4.82
N MET A 90 19.71 -5.79 4.69
CA MET A 90 18.83 -5.06 5.60
C MET A 90 18.09 -6.01 6.54
N THR A 91 18.05 -5.63 7.82
CA THR A 91 17.16 -6.26 8.80
C THR A 91 15.71 -5.91 8.52
N CYS A 92 14.77 -6.72 9.02
CA CYS A 92 13.33 -6.43 8.91
C CYS A 92 12.98 -5.05 9.47
N ARG A 93 13.59 -4.65 10.59
CA ARG A 93 13.39 -3.33 11.20
C ARG A 93 13.87 -2.19 10.31
N GLU A 94 15.00 -2.34 9.66
CA GLU A 94 15.52 -1.36 8.70
C GLU A 94 14.64 -1.25 7.46
N VAL A 95 14.09 -2.35 6.97
CA VAL A 95 13.11 -2.33 5.87
C VAL A 95 11.86 -1.54 6.27
N VAL A 96 11.30 -1.77 7.47
CA VAL A 96 10.16 -0.99 7.97
C VAL A 96 10.54 0.48 8.11
N ALA A 97 11.74 0.78 8.60
CA ALA A 97 12.23 2.15 8.78
C ALA A 97 12.30 2.96 7.49
N THR A 98 12.44 2.31 6.32
CA THR A 98 12.37 3.01 5.02
C THR A 98 11.03 3.70 4.79
N GLY A 99 9.94 3.29 5.46
CA GLY A 99 8.64 3.97 5.44
C GLY A 99 8.71 5.40 6.02
N ARG A 100 9.71 5.72 6.84
CA ARG A 100 9.90 7.05 7.41
C ARG A 100 10.72 8.00 6.54
N TYR A 101 11.32 7.52 5.44
CA TYR A 101 12.16 8.36 4.57
C TYR A 101 11.48 9.64 4.06
N PRO A 102 10.16 9.70 3.77
CA PRO A 102 9.52 10.95 3.40
C PRO A 102 9.57 12.04 4.47
N TYR A 103 9.87 11.70 5.72
CA TYR A 103 9.93 12.61 6.87
C TYR A 103 11.36 12.95 7.28
N THR A 104 12.35 12.21 6.79
CA THR A 104 13.77 12.48 7.04
C THR A 104 14.26 13.57 6.09
N GLY A 105 15.14 14.44 6.58
CA GLY A 105 15.77 15.44 5.73
C GLY A 105 16.76 14.80 4.73
N ARG A 106 17.58 15.64 4.08
CA ARG A 106 18.58 15.20 3.08
C ARG A 106 19.57 14.13 3.55
N LEU A 107 19.78 14.00 4.85
CA LEU A 107 20.69 13.01 5.43
C LEU A 107 20.04 11.66 5.72
N GLY A 108 18.74 11.52 5.57
CA GLY A 108 18.03 10.25 5.82
C GLY A 108 18.10 9.77 7.28
N ILE A 109 18.40 10.66 8.24
CA ILE A 109 18.56 10.30 9.66
C ILE A 109 17.18 10.24 10.30
N LEU A 110 16.85 9.08 10.90
CA LEU A 110 15.64 8.88 11.67
C LEU A 110 15.79 9.41 13.09
N SER A 111 14.76 10.09 13.58
CA SER A 111 14.64 10.52 14.98
C SER A 111 14.28 9.36 15.90
N ALA A 112 14.35 9.57 17.21
CA ALA A 112 13.85 8.60 18.20
C ALA A 112 12.34 8.34 18.05
N GLU A 113 11.59 9.36 17.63
CA GLU A 113 10.15 9.25 17.37
C GLU A 113 9.87 8.39 16.13
N ASP A 114 10.64 8.56 15.05
CA ASP A 114 10.54 7.68 13.88
C ASP A 114 10.81 6.21 14.23
N TRP A 115 11.85 5.93 15.02
CA TRP A 115 12.15 4.58 15.47
C TRP A 115 11.02 3.99 16.33
N LYS A 116 10.35 4.81 17.15
CA LYS A 116 9.18 4.37 17.91
C LYS A 116 8.03 3.99 16.98
N LEU A 117 7.74 4.79 15.96
CA LEU A 117 6.71 4.47 14.96
C LEU A 117 7.01 3.18 14.20
N VAL A 118 8.28 2.93 13.89
CA VAL A 118 8.75 1.66 13.30
C VAL A 118 8.43 0.48 14.23
N ASP A 119 8.79 0.60 15.50
CA ASP A 119 8.60 -0.44 16.51
C ASP A 119 7.09 -0.70 16.75
N ASP A 120 6.29 0.35 16.88
CA ASP A 120 4.83 0.27 17.06
C ASP A 120 4.17 -0.40 15.84
N ALA A 121 4.60 -0.07 14.61
CA ALA A 121 4.09 -0.70 13.40
C ALA A 121 4.45 -2.20 13.33
N MET A 122 5.66 -2.59 13.72
CA MET A 122 6.06 -4.00 13.79
C MET A 122 5.28 -4.79 14.83
N GLN A 123 4.95 -4.17 15.97
CA GLN A 123 4.10 -4.79 16.98
C GLN A 123 2.67 -4.99 16.48
N LEU A 124 2.11 -3.98 15.81
CA LEU A 124 0.74 -4.04 15.27
C LEU A 124 0.54 -5.19 14.28
N VAL A 125 1.55 -5.49 13.46
CA VAL A 125 1.49 -6.60 12.50
C VAL A 125 2.01 -7.92 13.07
N HIS A 126 2.26 -8.01 14.36
CA HIS A 126 2.79 -9.20 15.04
C HIS A 126 4.11 -9.71 14.42
N ALA A 127 5.03 -8.79 14.10
CA ALA A 127 6.32 -9.10 13.48
C ALA A 127 7.53 -8.60 14.30
N TRP A 128 7.31 -8.22 15.56
CA TRP A 128 8.36 -7.67 16.43
C TRP A 128 9.54 -8.63 16.64
N GLU A 129 9.30 -9.93 16.76
CA GLU A 129 10.32 -10.95 16.92
C GLU A 129 11.24 -11.11 15.70
N LEU A 130 10.84 -10.56 14.54
CA LEU A 130 11.61 -10.60 13.30
C LEU A 130 12.55 -9.41 13.13
N ARG A 131 12.51 -8.40 14.01
CA ARG A 131 13.16 -7.10 13.82
C ARG A 131 14.65 -7.15 13.45
N ASP A 132 15.38 -8.09 14.06
CA ASP A 132 16.82 -8.25 13.87
C ASP A 132 17.17 -9.31 12.80
N ARG A 133 16.17 -9.94 12.18
CA ARG A 133 16.40 -10.93 11.10
C ARG A 133 16.68 -10.23 9.80
N ASP A 134 17.51 -10.85 8.98
CA ASP A 134 17.71 -10.45 7.59
C ASP A 134 16.39 -10.62 6.82
N PHE A 135 15.96 -9.56 6.13
CA PHE A 135 14.72 -9.56 5.36
C PHE A 135 14.73 -10.58 4.22
N SER A 136 15.91 -10.92 3.68
CA SER A 136 16.04 -11.94 2.64
C SER A 136 15.83 -13.36 3.17
N ALA A 137 16.01 -13.58 4.48
CA ALA A 137 15.98 -14.90 5.13
C ALA A 137 14.63 -15.26 5.78
N ILE A 138 13.60 -14.44 5.62
CA ILE A 138 12.25 -14.68 6.16
C ILE A 138 11.30 -15.27 5.10
N SER A 139 10.21 -15.92 5.56
CA SER A 139 9.19 -16.46 4.66
C SER A 139 8.42 -15.36 3.89
N ASP A 140 7.74 -15.73 2.80
CA ASP A 140 6.93 -14.78 2.03
C ASP A 140 5.78 -14.20 2.87
N GLU A 141 5.18 -14.97 3.77
CA GLU A 141 4.19 -14.51 4.74
C GLU A 141 4.77 -13.48 5.71
N GLN A 142 5.93 -13.78 6.32
CA GLN A 142 6.62 -12.85 7.21
C GLN A 142 7.01 -11.57 6.47
N ARG A 143 7.45 -11.71 5.21
CA ARG A 143 7.77 -10.58 4.34
C ARG A 143 6.56 -9.68 4.11
N GLN A 144 5.38 -10.26 3.87
CA GLN A 144 4.14 -9.50 3.69
C GLN A 144 3.80 -8.67 4.93
N ARG A 145 3.97 -9.23 6.15
CA ARG A 145 3.78 -8.50 7.41
C ARG A 145 4.77 -7.33 7.54
N ILE A 146 6.05 -7.55 7.21
CA ILE A 146 7.07 -6.49 7.24
C ILE A 146 6.74 -5.36 6.26
N LEU A 147 6.29 -5.69 5.04
CA LEU A 147 5.91 -4.69 4.05
C LEU A 147 4.65 -3.92 4.48
N LEU A 148 3.71 -4.59 5.14
CA LEU A 148 2.55 -3.92 5.75
C LEU A 148 2.99 -2.99 6.88
N ALA A 149 3.89 -3.42 7.79
CA ALA A 149 4.44 -2.56 8.84
C ALA A 149 5.14 -1.32 8.25
N ARG A 150 5.89 -1.50 7.17
CA ARG A 150 6.52 -0.40 6.43
C ARG A 150 5.50 0.63 5.93
N ALA A 151 4.38 0.16 5.37
CA ALA A 151 3.31 1.04 4.91
C ALA A 151 2.61 1.75 6.08
N ILE A 152 2.41 1.06 7.20
CA ILE A 152 1.76 1.60 8.41
C ILE A 152 2.62 2.66 9.10
N CYS A 153 3.93 2.42 9.26
CA CYS A 153 4.81 3.37 9.93
C CYS A 153 5.03 4.67 9.15
N GLN A 154 4.68 4.69 7.87
CA GLN A 154 4.63 5.89 7.03
C GLN A 154 3.51 6.85 7.47
N GLU A 155 2.52 6.40 8.27
CA GLU A 155 1.33 7.15 8.71
C GLU A 155 0.56 7.77 7.53
N PRO A 156 0.21 6.97 6.52
CA PRO A 156 -0.44 7.48 5.32
C PRO A 156 -1.93 7.76 5.53
N GLU A 157 -2.50 8.63 4.70
CA GLU A 157 -3.95 8.84 4.59
C GLU A 157 -4.62 7.83 3.64
N VAL A 158 -3.83 7.29 2.68
CA VAL A 158 -4.27 6.29 1.72
C VAL A 158 -3.29 5.14 1.66
N ILE A 159 -3.77 3.90 1.76
CA ILE A 159 -2.97 2.69 1.53
C ILE A 159 -3.46 1.98 0.27
N VAL A 160 -2.53 1.68 -0.62
CA VAL A 160 -2.77 0.90 -1.84
C VAL A 160 -2.10 -0.46 -1.71
N LEU A 161 -2.87 -1.56 -1.87
CA LEU A 161 -2.34 -2.91 -1.77
C LEU A 161 -2.66 -3.72 -3.03
N ASP A 162 -1.63 -4.31 -3.64
CA ASP A 162 -1.81 -5.22 -4.77
C ASP A 162 -1.75 -6.67 -4.28
N GLU A 163 -2.91 -7.35 -4.32
CA GLU A 163 -3.08 -8.75 -3.91
C GLU A 163 -2.48 -9.09 -2.52
N PRO A 164 -2.83 -8.33 -1.47
CA PRO A 164 -2.17 -8.46 -0.17
C PRO A 164 -2.40 -9.82 0.52
N THR A 165 -3.39 -10.59 0.06
CA THR A 165 -3.74 -11.91 0.59
C THR A 165 -3.11 -13.08 -0.20
N SER A 166 -2.38 -12.79 -1.28
CA SER A 166 -1.72 -13.81 -2.09
C SER A 166 -0.65 -14.54 -1.26
N PHE A 167 -0.57 -15.85 -1.43
CA PHE A 167 0.38 -16.74 -0.72
C PHE A 167 0.17 -16.87 0.79
N LEU A 168 -0.88 -16.27 1.37
CA LEU A 168 -1.23 -16.41 2.77
C LEU A 168 -2.22 -17.57 2.99
N ASP A 169 -2.09 -18.29 4.08
CA ASP A 169 -3.15 -19.19 4.54
C ASP A 169 -4.35 -18.40 5.09
N ILE A 170 -5.46 -19.08 5.33
CA ILE A 170 -6.72 -18.42 5.73
C ILE A 170 -6.61 -17.64 7.04
N ARG A 171 -5.81 -18.14 7.99
CA ARG A 171 -5.62 -17.47 9.28
C ARG A 171 -4.90 -16.12 9.09
N HIS A 172 -3.80 -16.14 8.35
CA HIS A 172 -2.99 -14.96 8.10
C HIS A 172 -3.69 -13.93 7.19
N LYS A 173 -4.55 -14.41 6.25
CA LYS A 173 -5.46 -13.53 5.50
C LYS A 173 -6.38 -12.76 6.45
N LEU A 174 -7.04 -13.45 7.38
CA LEU A 174 -7.97 -12.83 8.31
C LEU A 174 -7.27 -11.87 9.28
N GLU A 175 -6.06 -12.20 9.76
CA GLU A 175 -5.25 -11.32 10.60
C GLU A 175 -4.89 -10.02 9.84
N LEU A 176 -4.41 -10.13 8.59
CA LEU A 176 -4.09 -8.96 7.76
C LEU A 176 -5.33 -8.07 7.53
N LEU A 177 -6.46 -8.68 7.19
CA LEU A 177 -7.71 -7.95 6.96
C LEU A 177 -8.23 -7.28 8.25
N ALA A 178 -8.03 -7.90 9.41
CA ALA A 178 -8.39 -7.32 10.72
C ALA A 178 -7.53 -6.07 11.01
N ILE A 179 -6.22 -6.12 10.74
CA ILE A 179 -5.32 -4.96 10.88
C ILE A 179 -5.76 -3.81 9.97
N LEU A 180 -6.08 -4.11 8.69
CA LEU A 180 -6.57 -3.08 7.76
C LEU A 180 -7.88 -2.44 8.25
N LYS A 181 -8.83 -3.25 8.73
CA LYS A 181 -10.08 -2.73 9.34
C LYS A 181 -9.81 -1.84 10.55
N GLN A 182 -8.90 -2.24 11.43
CA GLN A 182 -8.52 -1.43 12.57
C GLN A 182 -7.96 -0.06 12.12
N MET A 183 -7.07 -0.03 11.13
CA MET A 183 -6.54 1.22 10.61
C MET A 183 -7.61 2.13 10.00
N VAL A 184 -8.54 1.55 9.27
CA VAL A 184 -9.66 2.27 8.67
C VAL A 184 -10.57 2.88 9.74
N HIS A 185 -10.95 2.10 10.77
CA HIS A 185 -11.86 2.56 11.81
C HIS A 185 -11.21 3.51 12.82
N GLU A 186 -9.97 3.22 13.25
CA GLU A 186 -9.32 3.99 14.33
C GLU A 186 -8.52 5.18 13.79
N LYS A 187 -7.87 5.03 12.63
CA LYS A 187 -7.02 6.07 12.04
C LYS A 187 -7.62 6.75 10.81
N HIS A 188 -8.85 6.36 10.43
CA HIS A 188 -9.55 6.90 9.27
C HIS A 188 -8.77 6.81 7.95
N VAL A 189 -7.93 5.80 7.80
CA VAL A 189 -7.16 5.57 6.57
C VAL A 189 -8.09 5.09 5.46
N ALA A 190 -7.93 5.60 4.24
CA ALA A 190 -8.59 5.08 3.05
C ALA A 190 -7.78 3.89 2.50
N VAL A 191 -8.42 2.77 2.15
CA VAL A 191 -7.74 1.59 1.63
C VAL A 191 -8.27 1.24 0.25
N LEU A 192 -7.36 1.17 -0.73
CA LEU A 192 -7.64 0.64 -2.07
C LEU A 192 -6.83 -0.63 -2.28
N MET A 193 -7.49 -1.77 -2.54
CA MET A 193 -6.76 -3.01 -2.76
C MET A 193 -7.30 -3.83 -3.92
N SER A 194 -6.46 -4.67 -4.51
CA SER A 194 -6.90 -5.72 -5.43
C SER A 194 -7.05 -7.04 -4.68
N LEU A 195 -8.11 -7.78 -4.98
CA LEU A 195 -8.35 -9.13 -4.45
C LEU A 195 -8.78 -10.09 -5.56
N HIS A 196 -8.43 -11.37 -5.38
CA HIS A 196 -8.90 -12.45 -6.25
C HIS A 196 -10.17 -13.12 -5.70
N GLU A 197 -10.35 -13.11 -4.39
CA GLU A 197 -11.40 -13.85 -3.70
C GLU A 197 -12.60 -12.94 -3.45
N LEU A 198 -13.69 -13.17 -4.18
CA LEU A 198 -14.95 -12.41 -4.05
C LEU A 198 -15.52 -12.44 -2.63
N ASP A 199 -15.46 -13.62 -1.99
CA ASP A 199 -15.98 -13.81 -0.62
C ASP A 199 -15.23 -12.94 0.42
N LEU A 200 -13.93 -12.76 0.23
CA LEU A 200 -13.13 -11.88 1.09
C LEU A 200 -13.42 -10.41 0.78
N ALA A 201 -13.54 -10.06 -0.50
CA ALA A 201 -13.88 -8.70 -0.89
C ALA A 201 -15.23 -8.26 -0.29
N GLN A 202 -16.28 -9.09 -0.38
CA GLN A 202 -17.60 -8.80 0.20
C GLN A 202 -17.60 -8.66 1.74
N LYS A 203 -16.67 -9.33 2.43
CA LYS A 203 -16.58 -9.27 3.90
C LYS A 203 -15.79 -8.07 4.42
N ILE A 204 -14.91 -7.52 3.61
CA ILE A 204 -13.99 -6.46 4.06
C ILE A 204 -14.32 -5.10 3.48
N SER A 205 -14.86 -5.02 2.27
CA SER A 205 -15.18 -3.75 1.61
C SER A 205 -16.48 -3.15 2.13
N ASP A 206 -16.52 -1.83 2.12
CA ASP A 206 -17.70 -1.03 2.44
C ASP A 206 -18.61 -0.86 1.25
#